data_131d92f8d63f08c4c16a9c7fec0420dd
#
_entry.id   131d92f8d63f08c4c16a9c7fec0420dd
#
_cell.length_a   1.000
_cell.length_b   1.000
_cell.length_c   1.000
_cell.angle_alpha   90.00
_cell.angle_beta   90.00
_cell.angle_gamma   90.00
#
_symmetry.space_group_name_H-M   'P 1'
#
loop_
_entity.id
_entity.type
_entity.pdbx_description
1 polymer ?
#
loop_
_entity_poly.entity_id
_entity_poly.type
_entity_poly.pdbx_seq_one_letter_code
_entity_poly.pdbx_strand_id
1 'polypeptide(L)'
;MALLEVKNLTKNFGGLTAVGDVTMELNEGELVGLIGPNGAGKTTLFNLLTGVYEPSEGTITLDGHLLNGKAPYKIAAGGLGRTFQNIRLFKDLSVLDNVLIAFANHHKPHVFASLFRLPSYYKNEEALKAKALELLAIFGLEKEASTLAKNLAYGQQRHLEIVRALATEPKILFLDEPAAGMNPQETAELTQLIRRIQKEFNITIMLIEHDMSLVMEVTERIYVLEYGRLIAHGTPDEIKNNKRVIEAYLGGEA
;
A
#
# COMPACT_ATOMS: atom_id res chain seq x y z
N MET A 1 -19.93 -1.92 -2.76
CA MET A 1 -19.96 -2.20 -1.31
C MET A 1 -18.63 -1.77 -0.75
N ALA A 2 -18.57 -1.07 0.37
CA ALA A 2 -17.29 -0.63 0.90
C ALA A 2 -16.43 -1.84 1.31
N LEU A 3 -15.22 -1.93 0.79
CA LEU A 3 -14.24 -2.96 1.15
C LEU A 3 -13.56 -2.60 2.48
N LEU A 4 -13.19 -1.33 2.65
CA LEU A 4 -12.65 -0.80 3.90
C LEU A 4 -13.60 0.28 4.42
N GLU A 5 -14.03 0.17 5.68
CA GLU A 5 -14.82 1.19 6.37
C GLU A 5 -14.07 1.67 7.61
N VAL A 6 -14.03 2.97 7.79
CA VAL A 6 -13.45 3.67 8.94
C VAL A 6 -14.51 4.59 9.52
N LYS A 7 -14.82 4.42 10.81
CA LYS A 7 -15.88 5.20 11.47
C LYS A 7 -15.34 5.87 12.73
N ASN A 8 -15.42 7.22 12.76
CA ASN A 8 -15.08 8.08 13.91
C ASN A 8 -13.69 7.78 14.49
N LEU A 9 -12.72 7.49 13.61
CA LEU A 9 -11.38 7.04 14.01
C LEU A 9 -10.61 8.18 14.66
N THR A 10 -10.14 7.95 15.89
CA THR A 10 -9.37 8.91 16.66
C THR A 10 -8.11 8.27 17.21
N LYS A 11 -7.00 9.01 17.18
CA LYS A 11 -5.73 8.64 17.81
C LYS A 11 -5.16 9.79 18.60
N ASN A 12 -5.03 9.55 19.90
CA ASN A 12 -4.39 10.45 20.83
C ASN A 12 -3.00 9.91 21.22
N PHE A 13 -2.00 10.79 21.28
CA PHE A 13 -0.69 10.55 21.87
C PHE A 13 -0.51 11.51 23.05
N GLY A 14 -0.77 11.05 24.26
CA GLY A 14 -0.86 11.94 25.41
C GLY A 14 -1.92 13.03 25.22
N GLY A 15 -1.53 14.29 25.26
CA GLY A 15 -2.42 15.44 25.04
C GLY A 15 -2.62 15.85 23.58
N LEU A 16 -1.95 15.18 22.64
CA LEU A 16 -2.02 15.52 21.21
C LEU A 16 -2.98 14.58 20.48
N THR A 17 -4.00 15.12 19.83
CA THR A 17 -4.85 14.37 18.88
C THR A 17 -4.22 14.41 17.50
N ALA A 18 -3.58 13.31 17.09
CA ALA A 18 -2.90 13.20 15.80
C ALA A 18 -3.85 12.81 14.66
N VAL A 19 -4.96 12.12 14.96
CA VAL A 19 -6.09 11.82 14.06
C VAL A 19 -7.35 11.99 14.89
N GLY A 20 -8.32 12.76 14.41
CA GLY A 20 -9.53 13.11 15.14
C GLY A 20 -10.79 12.95 14.30
N ASP A 21 -11.65 12.02 14.71
CA ASP A 21 -12.99 11.80 14.14
C ASP A 21 -12.99 11.56 12.62
N VAL A 22 -12.04 10.75 12.13
CA VAL A 22 -11.93 10.43 10.72
C VAL A 22 -12.94 9.34 10.35
N THR A 23 -13.81 9.65 9.40
CA THR A 23 -14.76 8.69 8.79
C THR A 23 -14.51 8.66 7.29
N MET A 24 -14.20 7.48 6.75
CA MET A 24 -13.91 7.26 5.34
C MET A 24 -14.19 5.82 4.92
N GLU A 25 -14.30 5.62 3.62
CA GLU A 25 -14.52 4.30 3.04
C GLU A 25 -13.73 4.13 1.74
N LEU A 26 -13.36 2.90 1.41
CA LEU A 26 -12.82 2.53 0.10
C LEU A 26 -13.68 1.42 -0.49
N ASN A 27 -14.08 1.60 -1.73
CA ASN A 27 -14.84 0.60 -2.46
C ASN A 27 -13.92 -0.41 -3.14
N GLU A 28 -14.46 -1.56 -3.46
CA GLU A 28 -13.73 -2.62 -4.16
C GLU A 28 -13.28 -2.15 -5.56
N GLY A 29 -12.01 -2.37 -5.88
CA GLY A 29 -11.39 -1.98 -7.14
C GLY A 29 -11.10 -0.48 -7.29
N GLU A 30 -11.38 0.36 -6.28
CA GLU A 30 -11.19 1.81 -6.33
C GLU A 30 -9.72 2.21 -6.10
N LEU A 31 -9.25 3.26 -6.79
CA LEU A 31 -7.95 3.89 -6.54
C LEU A 31 -8.16 5.24 -5.84
N VAL A 32 -7.83 5.31 -4.56
CA VAL A 32 -8.10 6.45 -3.68
C VAL A 32 -6.79 7.10 -3.24
N GLY A 33 -6.74 8.44 -3.34
CA GLY A 33 -5.65 9.25 -2.82
C GLY A 33 -5.92 9.73 -1.38
N LEU A 34 -4.88 9.74 -0.54
CA LEU A 34 -4.87 10.45 0.74
C LEU A 34 -3.80 11.52 0.69
N ILE A 35 -4.21 12.78 0.67
CA ILE A 35 -3.31 13.93 0.59
C ILE A 35 -3.47 14.85 1.80
N GLY A 36 -2.60 15.84 1.90
CA GLY A 36 -2.61 16.86 2.94
C GLY A 36 -1.21 17.41 3.19
N PRO A 37 -1.07 18.59 3.82
CA PRO A 37 0.22 19.18 4.13
C PRO A 37 1.07 18.30 5.05
N ASN A 38 2.34 18.69 5.22
CA ASN A 38 3.24 18.01 6.15
C ASN A 38 2.69 18.13 7.58
N GLY A 39 2.74 17.04 8.35
CA GLY A 39 2.15 17.01 9.69
C GLY A 39 0.63 16.86 9.73
N ALA A 40 -0.08 16.73 8.60
CA ALA A 40 -1.53 16.56 8.56
C ALA A 40 -2.06 15.27 9.24
N GLY A 41 -1.19 14.31 9.58
CA GLY A 41 -1.58 13.05 10.22
C GLY A 41 -1.70 11.86 9.26
N LYS A 42 -1.34 12.00 7.97
CA LYS A 42 -1.43 10.94 6.95
C LYS A 42 -0.76 9.63 7.38
N THR A 43 0.50 9.70 7.77
CA THR A 43 1.26 8.53 8.23
C THR A 43 0.65 7.91 9.49
N THR A 44 0.12 8.73 10.41
CA THR A 44 -0.58 8.23 11.60
C THR A 44 -1.85 7.47 11.21
N LEU A 45 -2.67 8.04 10.31
CA LEU A 45 -3.86 7.37 9.79
C LEU A 45 -3.49 6.05 9.10
N PHE A 46 -2.47 6.04 8.25
CA PHE A 46 -1.98 4.83 7.59
C PHE A 46 -1.52 3.76 8.58
N ASN A 47 -0.83 4.16 9.65
CA ASN A 47 -0.39 3.26 10.71
C ASN A 47 -1.56 2.69 11.53
N LEU A 48 -2.65 3.44 11.71
CA LEU A 48 -3.89 2.96 12.31
C LEU A 48 -4.56 1.89 11.43
N LEU A 49 -4.72 2.19 10.13
CA LEU A 49 -5.37 1.29 9.16
C LEU A 49 -4.61 -0.03 9.00
N THR A 50 -3.29 -0.02 9.22
CA THR A 50 -2.42 -1.19 9.09
C THR A 50 -2.10 -1.88 10.42
N GLY A 51 -2.70 -1.42 11.53
CA GLY A 51 -2.54 -2.01 12.86
C GLY A 51 -1.18 -1.80 13.51
N VAL A 52 -0.36 -0.87 13.00
CA VAL A 52 0.89 -0.44 13.66
C VAL A 52 0.58 0.36 14.91
N TYR A 53 -0.49 1.18 14.85
CA TYR A 53 -1.05 1.85 16.00
C TYR A 53 -2.46 1.34 16.28
N GLU A 54 -2.81 1.25 17.55
CA GLU A 54 -4.17 0.98 17.98
C GLU A 54 -4.95 2.30 18.09
N PRO A 55 -6.17 2.40 17.54
CA PRO A 55 -6.99 3.59 17.66
C PRO A 55 -7.38 3.84 19.13
N SER A 56 -7.52 5.11 19.50
CA SER A 56 -8.06 5.50 20.80
C SER A 56 -9.57 5.39 20.82
N GLU A 57 -10.22 5.71 19.69
CA GLU A 57 -11.67 5.61 19.48
C GLU A 57 -11.96 5.26 18.02
N GLY A 58 -13.19 4.82 17.76
CA GLY A 58 -13.67 4.47 16.43
C GLY A 58 -13.32 3.06 15.99
N THR A 59 -13.71 2.71 14.79
CA THR A 59 -13.60 1.35 14.25
C THR A 59 -13.04 1.35 12.84
N ILE A 60 -12.30 0.28 12.53
CA ILE A 60 -11.78 -0.02 11.19
C ILE A 60 -12.26 -1.42 10.83
N THR A 61 -12.95 -1.57 9.71
CA THR A 61 -13.38 -2.87 9.19
C THR A 61 -12.88 -3.08 7.77
N LEU A 62 -12.42 -4.28 7.48
CA LEU A 62 -12.02 -4.73 6.14
C LEU A 62 -12.88 -5.93 5.76
N ASP A 63 -13.60 -5.82 4.65
CA ASP A 63 -14.51 -6.88 4.17
C ASP A 63 -15.45 -7.37 5.30
N GLY A 64 -16.06 -6.42 6.04
CA GLY A 64 -16.94 -6.68 7.17
C GLY A 64 -16.24 -7.17 8.45
N HIS A 65 -14.93 -7.39 8.45
CA HIS A 65 -14.18 -7.88 9.59
C HIS A 65 -13.48 -6.75 10.36
N LEU A 66 -13.76 -6.64 11.66
CA LEU A 66 -13.12 -5.65 12.53
C LEU A 66 -11.61 -5.87 12.61
N LEU A 67 -10.82 -4.80 12.40
CA LEU A 67 -9.36 -4.80 12.46
C LEU A 67 -8.81 -4.34 13.81
N ASN A 68 -9.57 -3.59 14.61
CA ASN A 68 -9.14 -3.06 15.91
C ASN A 68 -8.56 -4.19 16.80
N GLY A 69 -7.43 -3.92 17.43
CA GLY A 69 -6.74 -4.88 18.31
C GLY A 69 -6.09 -6.07 17.60
N LYS A 70 -6.14 -6.13 16.26
CA LYS A 70 -5.42 -7.17 15.51
C LYS A 70 -3.97 -6.77 15.27
N ALA A 71 -3.05 -7.71 15.48
CA ALA A 71 -1.66 -7.52 15.13
C ALA A 71 -1.48 -7.34 13.60
N PRO A 72 -0.48 -6.55 13.12
CA PRO A 72 -0.27 -6.24 11.70
C PRO A 72 -0.22 -7.48 10.79
N TYR A 73 0.40 -8.57 11.22
CA TYR A 73 0.46 -9.80 10.43
C TYR A 73 -0.90 -10.46 10.21
N LYS A 74 -1.86 -10.29 11.15
CA LYS A 74 -3.24 -10.78 10.99
C LYS A 74 -4.04 -9.91 10.03
N ILE A 75 -3.77 -8.60 10.05
CA ILE A 75 -4.36 -7.65 9.11
C ILE A 75 -3.85 -7.93 7.69
N ALA A 76 -2.55 -8.14 7.54
CA ALA A 76 -1.95 -8.55 6.27
C ALA A 76 -2.53 -9.88 5.76
N ALA A 77 -2.66 -10.89 6.61
CA ALA A 77 -3.28 -12.16 6.26
C ALA A 77 -4.79 -12.03 5.93
N GLY A 78 -5.44 -10.95 6.41
CA GLY A 78 -6.82 -10.59 6.08
C GLY A 78 -6.98 -9.93 4.71
N GLY A 79 -5.88 -9.66 3.99
CA GLY A 79 -5.89 -9.12 2.64
C GLY A 79 -5.49 -7.63 2.54
N LEU A 80 -4.75 -7.09 3.51
CA LEU A 80 -4.19 -5.74 3.42
C LEU A 80 -2.69 -5.80 3.16
N GLY A 81 -2.27 -5.44 1.93
CA GLY A 81 -0.87 -5.24 1.56
C GLY A 81 -0.43 -3.81 1.82
N ARG A 82 0.86 -3.61 2.14
CA ARG A 82 1.43 -2.28 2.35
C ARG A 82 2.87 -2.20 1.87
N THR A 83 3.22 -1.08 1.21
CA THR A 83 4.61 -0.64 1.07
C THR A 83 4.99 0.31 2.22
N PHE A 84 6.26 0.65 2.33
CA PHE A 84 6.75 1.57 3.36
C PHE A 84 7.48 2.73 2.70
N GLN A 85 7.46 3.90 3.33
CA GLN A 85 8.19 5.08 2.86
C GLN A 85 9.69 4.78 2.68
N ASN A 86 10.30 4.08 3.62
CA ASN A 86 11.65 3.55 3.48
C ASN A 86 11.60 2.11 2.95
N ILE A 87 12.25 1.85 1.83
CA ILE A 87 12.30 0.53 1.19
C ILE A 87 12.74 -0.56 2.17
N ARG A 88 11.88 -1.58 2.37
CA ARG A 88 12.13 -2.71 3.28
C ARG A 88 12.29 -4.01 2.51
N LEU A 89 13.40 -4.15 1.80
CA LEU A 89 13.76 -5.39 1.12
C LEU A 89 14.70 -6.26 1.96
N PHE A 90 14.67 -7.56 1.72
CA PHE A 90 15.73 -8.46 2.16
C PHE A 90 16.93 -8.27 1.24
N LYS A 91 17.81 -7.35 1.62
CA LYS A 91 18.89 -6.80 0.76
C LYS A 91 19.90 -7.85 0.29
N ASP A 92 20.13 -8.88 1.10
CA ASP A 92 21.09 -9.96 0.82
C ASP A 92 20.44 -11.19 0.18
N LEU A 93 19.15 -11.12 -0.14
CA LEU A 93 18.44 -12.11 -0.93
C LEU A 93 18.28 -11.65 -2.37
N SER A 94 18.08 -12.62 -3.28
CA SER A 94 17.79 -12.32 -4.69
C SER A 94 16.43 -11.63 -4.83
N VAL A 95 16.22 -11.00 -5.98
CA VAL A 95 14.94 -10.41 -6.38
C VAL A 95 13.84 -11.48 -6.31
N LEU A 96 14.09 -12.66 -6.87
CA LEU A 96 13.15 -13.78 -6.85
C LEU A 96 12.85 -14.26 -5.43
N ASP A 97 13.86 -14.43 -4.57
CA ASP A 97 13.64 -14.89 -3.19
C ASP A 97 12.84 -13.87 -2.37
N ASN A 98 13.02 -12.57 -2.61
CA ASN A 98 12.20 -11.53 -2.00
C ASN A 98 10.71 -11.72 -2.30
N VAL A 99 10.36 -12.13 -3.52
CA VAL A 99 8.97 -12.39 -3.93
C VAL A 99 8.47 -13.72 -3.37
N LEU A 100 9.27 -14.78 -3.44
CA LEU A 100 8.90 -16.12 -2.95
C LEU A 100 8.56 -16.12 -1.46
N ILE A 101 9.30 -15.37 -0.64
CA ILE A 101 9.01 -15.22 0.80
C ILE A 101 7.62 -14.61 1.03
N ALA A 102 7.19 -13.67 0.19
CA ALA A 102 5.89 -13.04 0.33
C ALA A 102 4.72 -14.01 0.03
N PHE A 103 4.88 -14.93 -0.91
CA PHE A 103 3.89 -15.98 -1.19
C PHE A 103 3.71 -16.98 -0.05
N ALA A 104 4.68 -17.12 0.85
CA ALA A 104 4.62 -18.09 1.94
C ALA A 104 3.43 -17.88 2.90
N ASN A 105 2.83 -16.68 2.92
CA ASN A 105 1.66 -16.39 3.74
C ASN A 105 0.40 -17.15 3.29
N HIS A 106 0.25 -17.40 1.98
CA HIS A 106 -0.93 -18.05 1.40
C HIS A 106 -0.69 -19.51 1.05
N HIS A 107 0.55 -19.88 0.78
CA HIS A 107 0.93 -21.25 0.40
C HIS A 107 1.67 -21.93 1.54
N LYS A 108 0.94 -22.37 2.58
CA LYS A 108 1.54 -23.19 3.65
C LYS A 108 1.88 -24.57 3.07
N PRO A 109 3.16 -24.90 2.90
CA PRO A 109 3.52 -26.24 2.45
C PRO A 109 3.03 -27.25 3.46
N HIS A 110 2.50 -28.39 3.00
CA HIS A 110 2.22 -29.50 3.89
C HIS A 110 3.53 -29.90 4.56
N VAL A 111 3.62 -29.78 5.88
CA VAL A 111 4.85 -30.02 6.68
C VAL A 111 5.48 -31.36 6.33
N PHE A 112 4.68 -32.43 6.18
CA PHE A 112 5.14 -33.74 5.77
C PHE A 112 5.73 -33.77 4.35
N ALA A 113 5.11 -33.08 3.39
CA ALA A 113 5.60 -33.02 2.01
C ALA A 113 6.94 -32.26 1.93
N SER A 114 7.11 -31.22 2.74
CA SER A 114 8.35 -30.45 2.84
C SER A 114 9.46 -31.24 3.54
N LEU A 115 9.13 -31.94 4.65
CA LEU A 115 10.10 -32.73 5.43
C LEU A 115 10.67 -33.90 4.62
N PHE A 116 9.82 -34.59 3.86
CA PHE A 116 10.20 -35.75 3.05
C PHE A 116 10.50 -35.40 1.60
N ARG A 117 10.50 -34.13 1.22
CA ARG A 117 10.76 -33.64 -0.16
C ARG A 117 10.01 -34.43 -1.22
N LEU A 118 8.70 -34.66 -1.00
CA LEU A 118 7.86 -35.39 -1.93
C LEU A 118 7.75 -34.68 -3.30
N PRO A 119 7.43 -35.39 -4.40
CA PRO A 119 7.27 -34.78 -5.73
C PRO A 119 6.28 -33.60 -5.75
N SER A 120 5.24 -33.63 -4.90
CA SER A 120 4.29 -32.54 -4.73
C SER A 120 4.92 -31.26 -4.18
N TYR A 121 5.96 -31.38 -3.35
CA TYR A 121 6.73 -30.23 -2.85
C TYR A 121 7.43 -29.50 -4.00
N TYR A 122 8.18 -30.23 -4.83
CA TYR A 122 8.89 -29.64 -5.97
C TYR A 122 7.94 -29.01 -7.00
N LYS A 123 6.81 -29.68 -7.28
CA LYS A 123 5.79 -29.13 -8.19
C LYS A 123 5.20 -27.80 -7.68
N ASN A 124 4.95 -27.68 -6.37
CA ASN A 124 4.49 -26.43 -5.76
C ASN A 124 5.55 -25.34 -5.83
N GLU A 125 6.81 -25.68 -5.56
CA GLU A 125 7.93 -24.75 -5.60
C GLU A 125 8.15 -24.18 -7.02
N GLU A 126 8.09 -25.04 -8.04
CA GLU A 126 8.15 -24.62 -9.45
C GLU A 126 6.96 -23.74 -9.84
N ALA A 127 5.75 -24.07 -9.40
CA ALA A 127 4.57 -23.25 -9.66
C ALA A 127 4.65 -21.86 -9.00
N LEU A 128 5.14 -21.78 -7.77
CA LEU A 128 5.36 -20.51 -7.08
C LEU A 128 6.46 -19.68 -7.76
N LYS A 129 7.53 -20.34 -8.21
CA LYS A 129 8.60 -19.69 -8.95
C LYS A 129 8.10 -19.11 -10.28
N ALA A 130 7.27 -19.87 -11.01
CA ALA A 130 6.65 -19.36 -12.24
C ALA A 130 5.77 -18.13 -11.98
N LYS A 131 4.88 -18.18 -10.98
CA LYS A 131 4.07 -17.03 -10.57
C LYS A 131 4.92 -15.82 -10.17
N ALA A 132 6.01 -16.04 -9.43
CA ALA A 132 6.93 -14.97 -9.03
C ALA A 132 7.58 -14.32 -10.24
N LEU A 133 8.01 -15.10 -11.24
CA LEU A 133 8.60 -14.58 -12.47
C LEU A 133 7.57 -13.83 -13.33
N GLU A 134 6.33 -14.32 -13.42
CA GLU A 134 5.24 -13.60 -14.10
C GLU A 134 4.97 -12.24 -13.43
N LEU A 135 4.92 -12.21 -12.10
CA LEU A 135 4.74 -10.96 -11.36
C LEU A 135 5.92 -10.01 -11.55
N LEU A 136 7.15 -10.51 -11.52
CA LEU A 136 8.35 -9.73 -11.81
C LEU A 136 8.37 -9.16 -13.24
N ALA A 137 7.86 -9.91 -14.22
CA ALA A 137 7.78 -9.47 -15.63
C ALA A 137 6.87 -8.26 -15.82
N ILE A 138 5.77 -8.15 -15.04
CA ILE A 138 4.88 -6.98 -15.07
C ILE A 138 5.65 -5.70 -14.72
N PHE A 139 6.66 -5.82 -13.84
CA PHE A 139 7.48 -4.72 -13.35
C PHE A 139 8.83 -4.60 -14.07
N GLY A 140 9.08 -5.40 -15.12
CA GLY A 140 10.34 -5.40 -15.87
C GLY A 140 11.54 -5.91 -15.08
N LEU A 141 11.32 -6.73 -14.04
CA LEU A 141 12.35 -7.24 -13.14
C LEU A 141 12.71 -8.71 -13.39
N GLU A 142 12.13 -9.36 -14.40
CA GLU A 142 12.33 -10.79 -14.67
C GLU A 142 13.79 -11.14 -14.99
N LYS A 143 14.51 -10.21 -15.65
CA LYS A 143 15.94 -10.39 -15.98
C LYS A 143 16.85 -10.26 -14.77
N GLU A 144 16.39 -9.57 -13.74
CA GLU A 144 17.09 -9.33 -12.49
C GLU A 144 16.77 -10.40 -11.41
N ALA A 145 16.03 -11.44 -11.76
CA ALA A 145 15.52 -12.43 -10.79
C ALA A 145 16.60 -13.04 -9.88
N SER A 146 17.83 -13.24 -10.39
CA SER A 146 18.97 -13.76 -9.65
C SER A 146 19.84 -12.68 -9.00
N THR A 147 19.63 -11.40 -9.31
CA THR A 147 20.37 -10.27 -8.76
C THR A 147 20.02 -10.07 -7.29
N LEU A 148 21.00 -9.74 -6.45
CA LEU A 148 20.73 -9.37 -5.05
C LEU A 148 19.95 -8.05 -4.99
N ALA A 149 18.93 -7.96 -4.16
CA ALA A 149 18.06 -6.80 -4.08
C ALA A 149 18.81 -5.48 -3.79
N LYS A 150 19.92 -5.54 -3.03
CA LYS A 150 20.78 -4.37 -2.76
C LYS A 150 21.52 -3.82 -4.00
N ASN A 151 21.66 -4.61 -5.05
CA ASN A 151 22.37 -4.24 -6.28
C ASN A 151 21.45 -3.63 -7.34
N LEU A 152 20.14 -3.60 -7.10
CA LEU A 152 19.18 -2.95 -7.98
C LEU A 152 19.30 -1.42 -7.90
N ALA A 153 19.00 -0.73 -9.00
CA ALA A 153 18.77 0.71 -8.99
C ALA A 153 17.59 1.07 -8.07
N TYR A 154 17.56 2.31 -7.57
CA TYR A 154 16.56 2.74 -6.58
C TYR A 154 15.12 2.53 -7.05
N GLY A 155 14.78 2.94 -8.29
CA GLY A 155 13.45 2.72 -8.86
C GLY A 155 13.08 1.23 -8.96
N GLN A 156 14.03 0.37 -9.34
CA GLN A 156 13.84 -1.08 -9.37
C GLN A 156 13.61 -1.67 -7.96
N GLN A 157 14.27 -1.14 -6.93
CA GLN A 157 14.01 -1.53 -5.55
C GLN A 157 12.59 -1.18 -5.12
N ARG A 158 12.07 0.00 -5.51
CA ARG A 158 10.67 0.39 -5.29
C ARG A 158 9.71 -0.54 -6.01
N HIS A 159 9.97 -0.86 -7.28
CA HIS A 159 9.18 -1.84 -8.02
C HIS A 159 9.15 -3.19 -7.28
N LEU A 160 10.29 -3.69 -6.84
CA LEU A 160 10.37 -4.95 -6.09
C LEU A 160 9.58 -4.90 -4.76
N GLU A 161 9.56 -3.76 -4.08
CA GLU A 161 8.76 -3.59 -2.86
C GLU A 161 7.26 -3.71 -3.15
N ILE A 162 6.78 -3.11 -4.24
CA ILE A 162 5.38 -3.23 -4.69
C ILE A 162 5.07 -4.68 -5.10
N VAL A 163 5.96 -5.32 -5.86
CA VAL A 163 5.85 -6.75 -6.23
C VAL A 163 5.69 -7.63 -5.00
N ARG A 164 6.50 -7.41 -3.96
CA ARG A 164 6.38 -8.16 -2.71
C ARG A 164 5.05 -7.95 -2.01
N ALA A 165 4.55 -6.72 -2.00
CA ALA A 165 3.25 -6.43 -1.42
C ALA A 165 2.12 -7.12 -2.23
N LEU A 166 2.19 -7.12 -3.57
CA LEU A 166 1.25 -7.83 -4.44
C LEU A 166 1.33 -9.36 -4.30
N ALA A 167 2.52 -9.91 -4.09
CA ALA A 167 2.71 -11.34 -3.89
C ALA A 167 2.02 -11.87 -2.61
N THR A 168 1.60 -11.00 -1.69
CA THR A 168 0.71 -11.38 -0.59
C THR A 168 -0.76 -11.51 -1.01
N GLU A 169 -1.08 -11.41 -2.30
CA GLU A 169 -2.42 -11.50 -2.88
C GLU A 169 -3.45 -10.63 -2.10
N PRO A 170 -3.18 -9.33 -1.91
CA PRO A 170 -4.00 -8.49 -1.05
C PRO A 170 -5.30 -8.09 -1.75
N LYS A 171 -6.39 -7.88 -0.99
CA LYS A 171 -7.63 -7.25 -1.45
C LYS A 171 -7.47 -5.73 -1.60
N ILE A 172 -6.64 -5.15 -0.75
CA ILE A 172 -6.32 -3.72 -0.73
C ILE A 172 -4.82 -3.52 -0.58
N LEU A 173 -4.25 -2.67 -1.41
CA LEU A 173 -2.83 -2.31 -1.40
C LEU A 173 -2.66 -0.86 -0.97
N PHE A 174 -1.88 -0.65 0.08
CA PHE A 174 -1.50 0.66 0.57
C PHE A 174 -0.11 1.03 0.06
N LEU A 175 -0.03 2.13 -0.69
CA LEU A 175 1.21 2.68 -1.23
C LEU A 175 1.58 3.97 -0.48
N ASP A 176 2.71 3.95 0.21
CA ASP A 176 3.20 5.05 1.05
C ASP A 176 4.35 5.77 0.33
N GLU A 177 4.03 6.90 -0.32
CA GLU A 177 4.93 7.73 -1.11
C GLU A 177 5.78 6.91 -2.12
N PRO A 178 5.13 6.15 -3.03
CA PRO A 178 5.86 5.24 -3.91
C PRO A 178 6.75 5.95 -4.92
N ALA A 179 6.48 7.21 -5.26
CA ALA A 179 7.29 8.01 -6.19
C ALA A 179 8.43 8.79 -5.50
N ALA A 180 8.55 8.71 -4.15
CA ALA A 180 9.58 9.46 -3.43
C ALA A 180 10.99 9.14 -3.94
N GLY A 181 11.73 10.19 -4.35
CA GLY A 181 13.10 10.08 -4.86
C GLY A 181 13.23 9.64 -6.32
N MET A 182 12.12 9.49 -7.04
CA MET A 182 12.10 9.20 -8.48
C MET A 182 12.23 10.49 -9.31
N ASN A 183 12.80 10.35 -10.50
CA ASN A 183 12.77 11.42 -11.49
C ASN A 183 11.39 11.48 -12.21
N PRO A 184 11.08 12.54 -12.98
CA PRO A 184 9.78 12.67 -13.65
C PRO A 184 9.42 11.53 -14.60
N GLN A 185 10.40 10.94 -15.27
CA GLN A 185 10.17 9.81 -16.17
C GLN A 185 9.81 8.56 -15.37
N GLU A 186 10.56 8.24 -14.32
CA GLU A 186 10.28 7.11 -13.42
C GLU A 186 8.91 7.27 -12.74
N THR A 187 8.53 8.49 -12.34
CA THR A 187 7.20 8.79 -11.79
C THR A 187 6.10 8.52 -12.81
N ALA A 188 6.28 8.92 -14.08
CA ALA A 188 5.30 8.64 -15.13
C ALA A 188 5.16 7.13 -15.41
N GLU A 189 6.26 6.40 -15.44
CA GLU A 189 6.26 4.94 -15.58
C GLU A 189 5.55 4.26 -14.41
N LEU A 190 5.83 4.68 -13.17
CA LEU A 190 5.15 4.20 -11.97
C LEU A 190 3.65 4.51 -12.00
N THR A 191 3.27 5.70 -12.47
CA THR A 191 1.87 6.12 -12.64
C THR A 191 1.08 5.14 -13.52
N GLN A 192 1.65 4.80 -14.68
CA GLN A 192 1.04 3.82 -15.59
C GLN A 192 0.99 2.42 -14.97
N LEU A 193 2.04 2.04 -14.25
CA LEU A 193 2.14 0.76 -13.58
C LEU A 193 1.08 0.61 -12.47
N ILE A 194 0.85 1.64 -11.64
CA ILE A 194 -0.20 1.63 -10.61
C ILE A 194 -1.58 1.39 -11.22
N ARG A 195 -1.91 2.09 -12.31
CA ARG A 195 -3.17 1.88 -13.04
C ARG A 195 -3.29 0.48 -13.64
N ARG A 196 -2.18 -0.03 -14.15
CA ARG A 196 -2.13 -1.36 -14.74
C ARG A 196 -2.39 -2.44 -13.68
N ILE A 197 -1.71 -2.39 -12.54
CA ILE A 197 -1.90 -3.37 -11.48
C ILE A 197 -3.29 -3.30 -10.86
N GLN A 198 -3.88 -2.10 -10.68
CA GLN A 198 -5.26 -1.96 -10.22
C GLN A 198 -6.22 -2.75 -11.11
N LYS A 199 -6.08 -2.61 -12.44
CA LYS A 199 -6.97 -3.26 -13.41
C LYS A 199 -6.68 -4.76 -13.57
N GLU A 200 -5.41 -5.14 -13.72
CA GLU A 200 -5.03 -6.54 -13.95
C GLU A 200 -5.33 -7.44 -12.75
N PHE A 201 -5.14 -6.92 -11.54
CA PHE A 201 -5.40 -7.68 -10.30
C PHE A 201 -6.77 -7.39 -9.67
N ASN A 202 -7.56 -6.47 -10.26
CA ASN A 202 -8.84 -6.00 -9.69
C ASN A 202 -8.70 -5.64 -8.20
N ILE A 203 -7.62 -4.94 -7.85
CA ILE A 203 -7.24 -4.62 -6.47
C ILE A 203 -7.65 -3.18 -6.12
N THR A 204 -8.12 -2.99 -4.89
CA THR A 204 -8.31 -1.64 -4.33
C THR A 204 -6.96 -1.06 -3.93
N ILE A 205 -6.69 0.20 -4.26
CA ILE A 205 -5.42 0.86 -3.91
C ILE A 205 -5.69 2.14 -3.12
N MET A 206 -4.99 2.33 -2.02
CA MET A 206 -4.90 3.59 -1.31
C MET A 206 -3.48 4.14 -1.43
N LEU A 207 -3.36 5.37 -1.96
CA LEU A 207 -2.11 6.03 -2.27
C LEU A 207 -1.92 7.25 -1.36
N ILE A 208 -0.81 7.31 -0.62
CA ILE A 208 -0.30 8.57 -0.04
C ILE A 208 0.78 9.10 -0.95
N GLU A 209 0.65 10.34 -1.38
CA GLU A 209 1.64 11.03 -2.20
C GLU A 209 1.67 12.54 -1.95
N HIS A 210 2.81 13.15 -2.24
CA HIS A 210 3.01 14.59 -2.27
C HIS A 210 3.04 15.14 -3.70
N ASP A 211 3.31 14.29 -4.69
CA ASP A 211 3.23 14.67 -6.10
C ASP A 211 1.76 14.74 -6.53
N MET A 212 1.26 15.96 -6.57
CA MET A 212 -0.14 16.24 -6.94
C MET A 212 -0.42 15.82 -8.38
N SER A 213 0.58 15.84 -9.27
CA SER A 213 0.42 15.44 -10.68
C SER A 213 0.07 13.96 -10.76
N LEU A 214 0.84 13.12 -10.04
CA LEU A 214 0.58 11.68 -9.94
C LEU A 214 -0.80 11.43 -9.32
N VAL A 215 -1.10 12.06 -8.16
CA VAL A 215 -2.37 11.85 -7.46
C VAL A 215 -3.56 12.20 -8.37
N MET A 216 -3.56 13.40 -8.95
CA MET A 216 -4.64 13.86 -9.82
C MET A 216 -4.80 13.00 -11.09
N GLU A 217 -3.72 12.41 -11.57
CA GLU A 217 -3.76 11.54 -12.73
C GLU A 217 -4.34 10.18 -12.42
N VAL A 218 -3.93 9.50 -11.32
CA VAL A 218 -4.26 8.09 -11.11
C VAL A 218 -5.52 7.86 -10.30
N THR A 219 -5.88 8.77 -9.38
CA THR A 219 -6.94 8.51 -8.41
C THR A 219 -8.33 8.80 -8.96
N GLU A 220 -9.30 8.04 -8.51
CA GLU A 220 -10.73 8.22 -8.81
C GLU A 220 -11.38 9.13 -7.75
N ARG A 221 -10.89 9.07 -6.52
CA ARG A 221 -11.34 9.85 -5.38
C ARG A 221 -10.17 10.19 -4.47
N ILE A 222 -10.25 11.34 -3.82
CA ILE A 222 -9.20 11.85 -2.93
C ILE A 222 -9.81 12.23 -1.60
N TYR A 223 -9.18 11.84 -0.51
CA TYR A 223 -9.42 12.36 0.83
C TYR A 223 -8.31 13.35 1.20
N VAL A 224 -8.69 14.49 1.74
CA VAL A 224 -7.75 15.54 2.17
C VAL A 224 -7.75 15.64 3.67
N LEU A 225 -6.56 15.43 4.25
CA LEU A 225 -6.34 15.51 5.70
C LEU A 225 -5.60 16.80 6.06
N GLU A 226 -6.04 17.47 7.12
CA GLU A 226 -5.37 18.61 7.72
C GLU A 226 -5.51 18.54 9.24
N TYR A 227 -4.41 18.69 9.97
CA TYR A 227 -4.37 18.61 11.45
C TYR A 227 -5.16 17.41 12.03
N GLY A 228 -5.01 16.24 11.40
CA GLY A 228 -5.65 15.01 11.83
C GLY A 228 -7.13 14.88 11.47
N ARG A 229 -7.72 15.79 10.73
CA ARG A 229 -9.14 15.79 10.34
C ARG A 229 -9.31 15.78 8.84
N LEU A 230 -10.36 15.11 8.36
CA LEU A 230 -10.75 15.22 6.96
C LEU A 230 -11.41 16.57 6.72
N ILE A 231 -10.83 17.36 5.79
CA ILE A 231 -11.36 18.68 5.42
C ILE A 231 -12.13 18.66 4.09
N ALA A 232 -11.85 17.67 3.23
CA ALA A 232 -12.55 17.49 1.98
C ALA A 232 -12.39 16.03 1.49
N HIS A 233 -13.32 15.60 0.64
CA HIS A 233 -13.19 14.40 -0.19
C HIS A 233 -14.00 14.61 -1.48
N GLY A 234 -13.56 13.97 -2.56
CA GLY A 234 -14.22 14.09 -3.87
C GLY A 234 -13.33 13.62 -5.00
N THR A 235 -13.76 13.83 -6.22
CA THR A 235 -12.97 13.59 -7.42
C THR A 235 -11.76 14.52 -7.50
N PRO A 236 -10.73 14.19 -8.29
CA PRO A 236 -9.56 15.07 -8.48
C PRO A 236 -9.95 16.50 -8.90
N ASP A 237 -10.93 16.65 -9.80
CA ASP A 237 -11.39 17.98 -10.24
C ASP A 237 -12.08 18.77 -9.13
N GLU A 238 -12.89 18.13 -8.29
CA GLU A 238 -13.52 18.77 -7.14
C GLU A 238 -12.47 19.22 -6.11
N ILE A 239 -11.48 18.38 -5.83
CA ILE A 239 -10.42 18.69 -4.87
C ILE A 239 -9.52 19.81 -5.38
N LYS A 240 -9.14 19.81 -6.66
CA LYS A 240 -8.33 20.85 -7.29
C LYS A 240 -8.96 22.25 -7.18
N ASN A 241 -10.29 22.34 -7.23
CA ASN A 241 -11.03 23.58 -7.20
C ASN A 241 -11.58 23.93 -5.81
N ASN A 242 -11.31 23.11 -4.79
CA ASN A 242 -11.81 23.32 -3.44
C ASN A 242 -11.00 24.41 -2.72
N LYS A 243 -11.65 25.54 -2.39
CA LYS A 243 -10.99 26.67 -1.72
C LYS A 243 -10.35 26.27 -0.40
N ARG A 244 -11.02 25.44 0.40
CA ARG A 244 -10.51 25.00 1.70
C ARG A 244 -9.24 24.15 1.57
N VAL A 245 -9.16 23.33 0.50
CA VAL A 245 -7.96 22.55 0.18
C VAL A 245 -6.83 23.47 -0.25
N ILE A 246 -7.10 24.43 -1.14
CA ILE A 246 -6.10 25.41 -1.60
C ILE A 246 -5.53 26.20 -0.40
N GLU A 247 -6.39 26.68 0.49
CA GLU A 247 -5.98 27.41 1.70
C GLU A 247 -5.10 26.54 2.61
N ALA A 248 -5.41 25.26 2.79
CA ALA A 248 -4.64 24.33 3.62
C ALA A 248 -3.21 24.15 3.10
N TYR A 249 -3.01 24.20 1.79
CA TYR A 249 -1.68 24.09 1.17
C TYR A 249 -0.94 25.42 1.13
N LEU A 250 -1.64 26.56 0.93
CA LEU A 250 -1.02 27.88 0.90
C LEU A 250 -0.79 28.46 2.31
N GLY A 251 -1.64 28.13 3.29
CA GLY A 251 -1.53 28.62 4.66
C GLY A 251 -0.46 27.92 5.51
N GLY A 252 0.13 26.85 5.02
CA GLY A 252 1.20 26.10 5.71
C GLY A 252 2.62 26.67 5.51
N GLU A 253 2.77 27.74 4.74
CA GLU A 253 4.07 28.42 4.48
C GLU A 253 4.27 29.72 5.30
N ALA A 254 3.49 29.94 6.36
CA ALA A 254 3.60 31.13 7.22
C ALA A 254 4.17 30.78 8.60
#